data_93664616739fc4c434597691849c799e
#
_entry.id   93664616739fc4c434597691849c799e
#
_cell.length_a   1.000
_cell.length_b   1.000
_cell.length_c   1.000
_cell.angle_alpha   90.00
_cell.angle_beta   90.00
_cell.angle_gamma   90.00
#
_symmetry.space_group_name_H-M   'P 1'
#
loop_
_entity.id
_entity.type
_entity.pdbx_description
1 polymer ?
#
loop_
_entity_poly.entity_id
_entity_poly.type
_entity_poly.pdbx_seq_one_letter_code
_entity_poly.pdbx_strand_id
1 'polypeptide(L)'
;MVHPDQLPAQLARRFRPEWRLVFFSAFGFGLLAHFYKMANWLPNWDSLVFRYDAQQMLQYGRYFLSLACGLSSYYDLPWLNLLLGLLFLAGSAVCVAALLHLKKPVALVLAGALIAVFPTVTSTFAYEYVADGYCLAMLAACLSALLLTRPGWRSFFAGAACLWFSVGIYQAYLTVTITLLLVWLLDDLLFHRRSAAASLRSAGRFLAGGVLAGAVYAVALQLVLAFSGTALSDYQGIDTVGSLHLWSALHGCFTRFFRFFFDLHNGLTVWFVLNVLVFALLAVFLLTTLVQQTLWHDPARFWLLLVYLAALPLGAAASISSTPASITTT
;
A
#
# COMPACT_ATOMS: atom_id res chain seq x y z
N MET A 1 7.97 30.48 23.37
CA MET A 1 8.27 29.04 23.61
C MET A 1 7.01 28.36 24.10
N VAL A 2 6.67 27.19 23.58
CA VAL A 2 5.49 26.44 24.02
C VAL A 2 5.91 25.64 25.26
N HIS A 3 5.14 25.76 26.34
CA HIS A 3 5.40 24.99 27.57
C HIS A 3 5.13 23.48 27.26
N PRO A 4 5.97 22.53 27.71
CA PRO A 4 5.79 21.10 27.43
C PRO A 4 4.41 20.58 27.78
N ASP A 5 3.78 21.05 28.84
CA ASP A 5 2.42 20.66 29.27
C ASP A 5 1.33 21.09 28.29
N GLN A 6 1.59 22.06 27.41
CA GLN A 6 0.65 22.54 26.39
C GLN A 6 0.77 21.78 25.06
N LEU A 7 1.86 21.02 24.86
CA LEU A 7 2.11 20.26 23.66
C LEU A 7 0.99 19.23 23.34
N PRO A 8 0.50 18.42 24.31
CA PRO A 8 -0.58 17.47 24.05
C PRO A 8 -1.88 18.16 23.62
N ALA A 9 -2.22 19.29 24.26
CA ALA A 9 -3.42 20.06 23.93
C ALA A 9 -3.30 20.73 22.55
N GLN A 10 -2.12 21.22 22.17
CA GLN A 10 -1.89 21.80 20.84
C GLN A 10 -1.88 20.74 19.75
N LEU A 11 -1.28 19.57 19.98
CA LEU A 11 -1.33 18.43 19.08
C LEU A 11 -2.78 17.95 18.90
N ALA A 12 -3.52 17.81 20.00
CA ALA A 12 -4.94 17.42 19.96
C ALA A 12 -5.82 18.41 19.16
N ARG A 13 -5.51 19.71 19.21
CA ARG A 13 -6.21 20.72 18.39
C ARG A 13 -5.85 20.66 16.90
N ARG A 14 -4.64 20.21 16.54
CA ARG A 14 -4.21 20.03 15.15
C ARG A 14 -4.77 18.75 14.50
N PHE A 15 -5.07 17.73 15.31
CA PHE A 15 -5.67 16.50 14.82
C PHE A 15 -7.18 16.70 14.62
N ARG A 16 -7.61 16.68 13.37
CA ARG A 16 -9.03 16.79 13.01
C ARG A 16 -9.84 15.65 13.65
N PRO A 17 -11.11 15.88 14.03
CA PRO A 17 -11.95 14.82 14.62
C PRO A 17 -12.03 13.58 13.74
N GLU A 18 -12.12 13.77 12.43
CA GLU A 18 -12.16 12.68 11.43
C GLU A 18 -10.92 11.80 11.51
N TRP A 19 -9.74 12.42 11.63
CA TRP A 19 -8.47 11.69 11.72
C TRP A 19 -8.34 10.90 13.02
N ARG A 20 -8.86 11.44 14.12
CA ARG A 20 -8.92 10.72 15.40
C ARG A 20 -9.85 9.52 15.28
N LEU A 21 -11.04 9.71 14.69
CA LEU A 21 -12.00 8.62 14.55
C LEU A 21 -11.41 7.46 13.73
N VAL A 22 -10.85 7.72 12.53
CA VAL A 22 -10.28 6.66 11.70
C VAL A 22 -9.06 6.02 12.35
N PHE A 23 -8.20 6.78 13.01
CA PHE A 23 -7.03 6.26 13.72
C PHE A 23 -7.45 5.29 14.84
N PHE A 24 -8.32 5.72 15.74
CA PHE A 24 -8.75 4.89 16.85
C PHE A 24 -9.64 3.71 16.40
N SER A 25 -10.37 3.86 15.31
CA SER A 25 -11.09 2.72 14.70
C SER A 25 -10.10 1.68 14.18
N ALA A 26 -9.11 2.07 13.38
CA ALA A 26 -8.09 1.14 12.87
C ALA A 26 -7.34 0.46 14.03
N PHE A 27 -6.89 1.23 14.99
CA PHE A 27 -6.16 0.72 16.13
C PHE A 27 -7.01 -0.22 17.01
N GLY A 28 -8.26 0.17 17.33
CA GLY A 28 -9.16 -0.62 18.17
C GLY A 28 -9.61 -1.92 17.50
N PHE A 29 -10.06 -1.87 16.24
CA PHE A 29 -10.41 -3.09 15.50
C PHE A 29 -9.18 -3.97 15.27
N GLY A 30 -8.02 -3.38 15.00
CA GLY A 30 -6.76 -4.12 14.87
C GLY A 30 -6.37 -4.82 16.17
N LEU A 31 -6.49 -4.14 17.32
CA LEU A 31 -6.27 -4.78 18.63
C LEU A 31 -7.21 -5.96 18.85
N LEU A 32 -8.51 -5.76 18.59
CA LEU A 32 -9.50 -6.84 18.77
C LEU A 32 -9.22 -8.04 17.86
N ALA A 33 -8.89 -7.79 16.59
CA ALA A 33 -8.65 -8.86 15.62
C ALA A 33 -7.35 -9.64 15.88
N HIS A 34 -6.31 -8.95 16.35
CA HIS A 34 -4.96 -9.52 16.48
C HIS A 34 -4.52 -9.76 17.93
N PHE A 35 -5.39 -9.49 18.92
CA PHE A 35 -5.07 -9.61 20.34
C PHE A 35 -4.49 -10.99 20.69
N TYR A 36 -5.11 -12.05 20.19
CA TYR A 36 -4.65 -13.42 20.47
C TYR A 36 -3.21 -13.64 19.97
N LYS A 37 -2.89 -13.15 18.77
CA LYS A 37 -1.54 -13.22 18.21
C LYS A 37 -0.54 -12.36 19.01
N MET A 38 -0.95 -11.18 19.48
CA MET A 38 -0.12 -10.30 20.30
C MET A 38 0.18 -10.89 21.69
N ALA A 39 -0.80 -11.61 22.28
CA ALA A 39 -0.67 -12.21 23.60
C ALA A 39 0.06 -13.57 23.59
N ASN A 40 0.19 -14.19 22.42
CA ASN A 40 0.80 -15.51 22.27
C ASN A 40 1.87 -15.46 21.16
N TRP A 41 3.03 -16.02 21.46
CA TRP A 41 4.05 -16.20 20.45
C TRP A 41 3.67 -17.35 19.52
N LEU A 42 3.23 -17.01 18.31
CA LEU A 42 2.79 -17.94 17.27
C LEU A 42 3.66 -17.73 16.01
N PRO A 43 4.94 -18.14 16.06
CA PRO A 43 5.88 -17.89 14.98
C PRO A 43 5.53 -18.75 13.76
N ASN A 44 5.80 -18.19 12.56
CA ASN A 44 5.93 -19.00 11.37
C ASN A 44 7.37 -19.58 11.28
N TRP A 45 7.65 -20.36 10.23
CA TRP A 45 8.98 -20.94 10.05
C TRP A 45 10.09 -19.87 9.96
N ASP A 46 9.85 -18.79 9.22
CA ASP A 46 10.83 -17.72 9.03
C ASP A 46 11.11 -16.97 10.35
N SER A 47 10.08 -16.75 11.18
CA SER A 47 10.24 -16.18 12.53
C SER A 47 11.14 -17.02 13.44
N LEU A 48 11.13 -18.35 13.28
CA LEU A 48 12.03 -19.23 14.04
C LEU A 48 13.47 -19.10 13.60
N VAL A 49 13.71 -18.91 12.29
CA VAL A 49 15.06 -18.81 11.71
C VAL A 49 15.66 -17.42 11.95
N PHE A 50 14.87 -16.33 11.75
CA PHE A 50 15.35 -14.95 11.77
C PHE A 50 15.06 -14.21 13.08
N ARG A 51 14.84 -14.93 14.16
CA ARG A 51 14.36 -14.43 15.46
C ARG A 51 15.18 -13.29 16.06
N TYR A 52 16.49 -13.31 15.88
CA TYR A 52 17.44 -12.34 16.44
C TYR A 52 18.38 -11.77 15.37
N ASP A 53 17.91 -11.72 14.15
CA ASP A 53 18.67 -11.18 13.04
C ASP A 53 18.42 -9.69 12.90
N ALA A 54 19.43 -8.93 12.53
CA ALA A 54 19.32 -7.50 12.21
C ALA A 54 18.52 -7.23 10.92
N GLN A 55 17.97 -8.25 10.28
CA GLN A 55 17.13 -8.18 9.08
C GLN A 55 17.83 -7.49 7.90
N GLN A 56 19.12 -7.75 7.73
CA GLN A 56 19.93 -7.23 6.63
C GLN A 56 19.66 -7.99 5.32
N MET A 57 18.49 -7.82 4.76
CA MET A 57 18.03 -8.50 3.54
C MET A 57 18.47 -7.76 2.26
N LEU A 58 19.78 -7.42 2.15
CA LEU A 58 20.35 -6.66 1.05
C LEU A 58 20.25 -7.41 -0.29
N GLN A 59 20.45 -8.72 -0.27
CA GLN A 59 20.33 -9.59 -1.44
C GLN A 59 18.91 -9.60 -2.06
N TYR A 60 17.90 -9.16 -1.31
CA TYR A 60 16.52 -9.00 -1.77
C TYR A 60 16.14 -7.55 -2.08
N GLY A 61 17.12 -6.63 -2.10
CA GLY A 61 16.88 -5.21 -2.34
C GLY A 61 16.20 -4.46 -1.20
N ARG A 62 16.13 -5.03 0.01
CA ARG A 62 15.42 -4.47 1.18
C ARG A 62 16.37 -3.74 2.13
N TYR A 63 17.14 -2.81 1.61
CA TYR A 63 18.26 -2.18 2.36
C TYR A 63 17.80 -1.25 3.49
N PHE A 64 16.54 -0.81 3.54
CA PHE A 64 15.97 -0.08 4.68
C PHE A 64 15.23 -0.97 5.68
N LEU A 65 15.10 -2.29 5.42
CA LEU A 65 14.37 -3.18 6.32
C LEU A 65 15.03 -3.26 7.69
N SER A 66 16.35 -3.39 7.74
CA SER A 66 17.11 -3.40 9.01
C SER A 66 16.89 -2.11 9.82
N LEU A 67 16.89 -0.94 9.15
CA LEU A 67 16.60 0.33 9.82
C LEU A 67 15.18 0.36 10.39
N ALA A 68 14.20 -0.14 9.65
CA ALA A 68 12.80 -0.17 10.07
C ALA A 68 12.58 -1.12 11.26
N CYS A 69 13.15 -2.33 11.22
CA CYS A 69 13.07 -3.30 12.30
C CYS A 69 13.88 -2.88 13.54
N GLY A 70 14.80 -1.92 13.41
CA GLY A 70 15.52 -1.33 14.54
C GLY A 70 14.63 -0.62 15.56
N LEU A 71 13.39 -0.24 15.17
CA LEU A 71 12.40 0.34 16.09
C LEU A 71 11.97 -0.64 17.17
N SER A 72 11.91 -1.94 16.88
CA SER A 72 11.65 -3.02 17.83
C SER A 72 12.93 -3.67 18.35
N SER A 73 14.08 -3.03 18.15
CA SER A 73 15.41 -3.55 18.55
C SER A 73 15.76 -4.91 17.95
N TYR A 74 15.20 -5.22 16.78
CA TYR A 74 15.38 -6.49 16.06
C TYR A 74 14.88 -7.74 16.79
N TYR A 75 14.14 -7.58 17.89
CA TYR A 75 13.58 -8.71 18.61
C TYR A 75 12.22 -9.12 18.03
N ASP A 76 12.00 -10.42 17.99
CA ASP A 76 10.72 -11.04 17.70
C ASP A 76 9.85 -11.05 18.96
N LEU A 77 9.20 -9.93 19.23
CA LEU A 77 8.33 -9.71 20.37
C LEU A 77 6.91 -9.46 19.89
N PRO A 78 5.99 -10.44 19.94
CA PRO A 78 4.67 -10.33 19.33
C PRO A 78 3.91 -9.06 19.72
N TRP A 79 3.88 -8.77 21.03
CA TRP A 79 3.17 -7.59 21.53
C TRP A 79 3.79 -6.26 21.06
N LEU A 80 5.12 -6.17 20.94
CA LEU A 80 5.79 -4.94 20.51
C LEU A 80 5.70 -4.75 19.00
N ASN A 81 6.10 -5.74 18.22
CA ASN A 81 6.10 -5.69 16.75
C ASN A 81 4.69 -5.44 16.21
N LEU A 82 3.68 -6.16 16.76
CA LEU A 82 2.32 -5.99 16.31
C LEU A 82 1.71 -4.66 16.80
N LEU A 83 2.02 -4.21 18.01
CA LEU A 83 1.57 -2.90 18.50
C LEU A 83 2.10 -1.76 17.63
N LEU A 84 3.40 -1.77 17.31
CA LEU A 84 4.00 -0.82 16.39
C LEU A 84 3.37 -0.93 14.99
N GLY A 85 3.18 -2.16 14.50
CA GLY A 85 2.50 -2.42 13.24
C GLY A 85 1.09 -1.82 13.20
N LEU A 86 0.29 -2.00 14.27
CA LEU A 86 -1.06 -1.41 14.37
C LEU A 86 -1.02 0.13 14.43
N LEU A 87 -0.04 0.73 15.09
CA LEU A 87 0.13 2.20 15.09
C LEU A 87 0.43 2.71 13.67
N PHE A 88 1.29 2.02 12.91
CA PHE A 88 1.59 2.39 11.53
C PHE A 88 0.40 2.17 10.60
N LEU A 89 -0.37 1.09 10.78
CA LEU A 89 -1.61 0.86 10.04
C LEU A 89 -2.67 1.92 10.35
N ALA A 90 -2.81 2.33 11.62
CA ALA A 90 -3.70 3.42 12.00
C ALA A 90 -3.29 4.75 11.37
N GLY A 91 -1.98 5.03 11.31
CA GLY A 91 -1.42 6.16 10.56
C GLY A 91 -1.72 6.08 9.06
N SER A 92 -1.61 4.89 8.46
CA SER A 92 -1.96 4.63 7.06
C SER A 92 -3.43 4.92 6.79
N ALA A 93 -4.32 4.51 7.71
CA ALA A 93 -5.75 4.77 7.62
C ALA A 93 -6.06 6.30 7.65
N VAL A 94 -5.33 7.07 8.45
CA VAL A 94 -5.43 8.54 8.44
C VAL A 94 -5.00 9.12 7.09
N CYS A 95 -3.89 8.61 6.51
CA CYS A 95 -3.44 9.06 5.19
C CYS A 95 -4.47 8.77 4.10
N VAL A 96 -5.06 7.57 4.09
CA VAL A 96 -6.10 7.17 3.14
C VAL A 96 -7.37 8.02 3.32
N ALA A 97 -7.83 8.22 4.56
CA ALA A 97 -9.00 9.07 4.83
C ALA A 97 -8.78 10.53 4.40
N ALA A 98 -7.57 11.05 4.61
CA ALA A 98 -7.19 12.40 4.17
C ALA A 98 -7.08 12.51 2.65
N LEU A 99 -6.54 11.49 1.97
CA LEU A 99 -6.38 11.40 0.53
C LEU A 99 -7.75 11.39 -0.18
N LEU A 100 -8.68 10.56 0.32
CA LEU A 100 -10.03 10.36 -0.25
C LEU A 100 -11.08 11.31 0.35
N HIS A 101 -10.66 12.29 1.14
CA HIS A 101 -11.53 13.30 1.75
C HIS A 101 -12.74 12.71 2.52
N LEU A 102 -12.54 11.57 3.19
CA LEU A 102 -13.60 10.91 3.94
C LEU A 102 -14.06 11.78 5.12
N LYS A 103 -15.39 11.96 5.25
CA LYS A 103 -15.99 12.79 6.31
C LYS A 103 -17.08 12.05 7.10
N LYS A 104 -17.77 11.11 6.46
CA LYS A 104 -18.87 10.37 7.10
C LYS A 104 -18.30 9.44 8.17
N PRO A 105 -18.82 9.47 9.43
CA PRO A 105 -18.29 8.63 10.52
C PRO A 105 -18.26 7.14 10.18
N VAL A 106 -19.32 6.62 9.55
CA VAL A 106 -19.37 5.21 9.14
C VAL A 106 -18.27 4.87 8.14
N ALA A 107 -18.02 5.73 7.14
CA ALA A 107 -16.95 5.51 6.15
C ALA A 107 -15.56 5.54 6.80
N LEU A 108 -15.34 6.43 7.78
CA LEU A 108 -14.09 6.52 8.53
C LEU A 108 -13.85 5.26 9.38
N VAL A 109 -14.89 4.78 10.08
CA VAL A 109 -14.81 3.56 10.89
C VAL A 109 -14.52 2.34 10.01
N LEU A 110 -15.28 2.20 8.91
CA LEU A 110 -15.08 1.08 7.97
C LEU A 110 -13.71 1.12 7.30
N ALA A 111 -13.24 2.29 6.87
CA ALA A 111 -11.90 2.43 6.28
C ALA A 111 -10.81 2.05 7.28
N GLY A 112 -10.91 2.50 8.53
CA GLY A 112 -9.99 2.14 9.59
C GLY A 112 -9.99 0.64 9.88
N ALA A 113 -11.19 0.05 10.05
CA ALA A 113 -11.35 -1.37 10.29
C ALA A 113 -10.76 -2.20 9.13
N LEU A 114 -11.12 -1.90 7.88
CA LEU A 114 -10.63 -2.63 6.70
C LEU A 114 -9.10 -2.62 6.59
N ILE A 115 -8.46 -1.47 6.83
CA ILE A 115 -7.00 -1.37 6.75
C ILE A 115 -6.31 -2.21 7.82
N ALA A 116 -6.90 -2.32 9.02
CA ALA A 116 -6.28 -3.00 10.14
C ALA A 116 -6.62 -4.51 10.22
N VAL A 117 -7.78 -4.94 9.70
CA VAL A 117 -8.26 -6.32 9.86
C VAL A 117 -8.36 -7.11 8.56
N PHE A 118 -7.97 -6.53 7.42
CA PHE A 118 -7.98 -7.26 6.16
C PHE A 118 -7.10 -8.52 6.24
N PRO A 119 -7.51 -9.65 5.63
CA PRO A 119 -6.78 -10.93 5.79
C PRO A 119 -5.29 -10.87 5.48
N THR A 120 -4.85 -10.01 4.55
CA THR A 120 -3.42 -9.84 4.25
C THR A 120 -2.62 -9.24 5.41
N VAL A 121 -3.25 -8.47 6.31
CA VAL A 121 -2.61 -7.95 7.53
C VAL A 121 -2.30 -9.12 8.48
N THR A 122 -3.23 -10.06 8.62
CA THR A 122 -2.99 -11.29 9.41
C THR A 122 -1.81 -12.09 8.83
N SER A 123 -1.73 -12.20 7.50
CA SER A 123 -0.58 -12.84 6.84
C SER A 123 0.73 -12.07 7.09
N THR A 124 0.71 -10.74 7.07
CA THR A 124 1.87 -9.91 7.40
C THR A 124 2.29 -10.12 8.86
N PHE A 125 1.35 -10.19 9.77
CA PHE A 125 1.62 -10.42 11.20
C PHE A 125 2.07 -11.84 11.51
N ALA A 126 1.96 -12.80 10.58
CA ALA A 126 2.60 -14.09 10.71
C ALA A 126 4.15 -14.00 10.64
N TYR A 127 4.68 -12.95 9.99
CA TYR A 127 6.11 -12.64 9.92
C TYR A 127 6.46 -11.61 11.01
N GLU A 128 6.34 -12.00 12.27
CA GLU A 128 6.49 -11.11 13.45
C GLU A 128 7.76 -10.28 13.40
N TYR A 129 8.87 -10.92 13.08
CA TYR A 129 10.23 -10.34 13.07
C TYR A 129 10.41 -9.15 12.10
N VAL A 130 9.49 -8.93 11.15
CA VAL A 130 9.50 -7.81 10.20
C VAL A 130 8.16 -7.09 10.11
N ALA A 131 7.17 -7.47 10.91
CA ALA A 131 5.80 -6.99 10.80
C ALA A 131 5.70 -5.45 10.97
N ASP A 132 6.39 -4.90 11.95
CA ASP A 132 6.45 -3.45 12.19
C ASP A 132 7.16 -2.71 11.04
N GLY A 133 8.27 -3.25 10.53
CA GLY A 133 8.96 -2.71 9.36
C GLY A 133 8.06 -2.68 8.12
N TYR A 134 7.33 -3.75 7.86
CA TYR A 134 6.39 -3.81 6.73
C TYR A 134 5.20 -2.84 6.90
N CYS A 135 4.65 -2.73 8.10
CA CYS A 135 3.60 -1.74 8.36
C CYS A 135 4.10 -0.29 8.27
N LEU A 136 5.36 -0.03 8.64
CA LEU A 136 6.01 1.26 8.41
C LEU A 136 6.16 1.57 6.92
N ALA A 137 6.54 0.56 6.10
CA ALA A 137 6.59 0.71 4.65
C ALA A 137 5.21 1.03 4.06
N MET A 138 4.13 0.41 4.55
CA MET A 138 2.76 0.75 4.17
C MET A 138 2.41 2.19 4.53
N LEU A 139 2.74 2.65 5.73
CA LEU A 139 2.54 4.05 6.13
C LEU A 139 3.29 5.00 5.20
N ALA A 140 4.55 4.72 4.90
CA ALA A 140 5.35 5.53 3.98
C ALA A 140 4.76 5.56 2.56
N ALA A 141 4.23 4.43 2.06
CA ALA A 141 3.53 4.35 0.78
C ALA A 141 2.25 5.20 0.76
N CYS A 142 1.42 5.12 1.80
CA CYS A 142 0.20 5.93 1.94
C CYS A 142 0.54 7.43 2.07
N LEU A 143 1.57 7.76 2.82
CA LEU A 143 2.06 9.13 2.96
C LEU A 143 2.61 9.67 1.65
N SER A 144 3.33 8.85 0.87
CA SER A 144 3.79 9.19 -0.47
C SER A 144 2.62 9.57 -1.38
N ALA A 145 1.57 8.73 -1.45
CA ALA A 145 0.39 9.02 -2.23
C ALA A 145 -0.25 10.36 -1.81
N LEU A 146 -0.44 10.58 -0.51
CA LEU A 146 -0.99 11.82 0.03
C LEU A 146 -0.14 13.06 -0.31
N LEU A 147 1.19 12.96 -0.26
CA LEU A 147 2.09 14.06 -0.55
C LEU A 147 2.18 14.36 -2.05
N LEU A 148 2.18 13.35 -2.92
CA LEU A 148 2.20 13.53 -4.37
C LEU A 148 0.95 14.21 -4.90
N THR A 149 -0.21 14.06 -4.25
CA THR A 149 -1.44 14.79 -4.63
C THR A 149 -1.43 16.27 -4.22
N ARG A 150 -0.58 16.67 -3.28
CA ARG A 150 -0.47 18.06 -2.84
C ARG A 150 0.34 18.91 -3.82
N PRO A 151 -0.03 20.18 -4.05
CA PRO A 151 0.73 21.06 -4.92
C PRO A 151 2.10 21.43 -4.33
N GLY A 152 3.00 21.88 -5.18
CA GLY A 152 4.31 22.37 -4.80
C GLY A 152 5.43 21.33 -4.91
N TRP A 153 6.66 21.83 -5.03
CA TRP A 153 7.85 21.00 -5.22
C TRP A 153 8.28 20.27 -3.95
N ARG A 154 8.09 20.89 -2.77
CA ARG A 154 8.43 20.28 -1.48
C ARG A 154 7.62 19.01 -1.23
N SER A 155 6.32 19.05 -1.48
CA SER A 155 5.46 17.87 -1.35
C SER A 155 5.78 16.81 -2.40
N PHE A 156 6.20 17.20 -3.60
CA PHE A 156 6.63 16.26 -4.64
C PHE A 156 7.87 15.47 -4.20
N PHE A 157 8.95 16.17 -3.79
CA PHE A 157 10.17 15.50 -3.36
C PHE A 157 9.99 14.71 -2.06
N ALA A 158 9.21 15.22 -1.12
CA ALA A 158 8.86 14.49 0.10
C ALA A 158 8.06 13.22 -0.22
N GLY A 159 7.10 13.28 -1.17
CA GLY A 159 6.35 12.13 -1.63
C GLY A 159 7.24 11.08 -2.30
N ALA A 160 8.15 11.50 -3.20
CA ALA A 160 9.11 10.61 -3.83
C ALA A 160 10.08 9.98 -2.80
N ALA A 161 10.53 10.73 -1.79
CA ALA A 161 11.37 10.22 -0.71
C ALA A 161 10.64 9.18 0.15
N CYS A 162 9.37 9.43 0.49
CA CYS A 162 8.55 8.44 1.21
C CYS A 162 8.37 7.16 0.39
N LEU A 163 8.18 7.27 -0.94
CA LEU A 163 8.07 6.10 -1.81
C LEU A 163 9.38 5.33 -1.88
N TRP A 164 10.51 6.02 -2.06
CA TRP A 164 11.82 5.43 -2.03
C TRP A 164 12.09 4.67 -0.72
N PHE A 165 11.77 5.28 0.43
CA PHE A 165 11.91 4.65 1.74
C PHE A 165 11.04 3.41 1.85
N SER A 166 9.77 3.49 1.44
CA SER A 166 8.82 2.37 1.44
C SER A 166 9.33 1.19 0.61
N VAL A 167 9.76 1.45 -0.64
CA VAL A 167 10.26 0.42 -1.57
C VAL A 167 11.58 -0.18 -1.08
N GLY A 168 12.44 0.62 -0.44
CA GLY A 168 13.68 0.15 0.17
C GLY A 168 13.49 -0.72 1.42
N ILE A 169 12.31 -0.65 2.07
CA ILE A 169 11.90 -1.62 3.11
C ILE A 169 11.30 -2.86 2.45
N TYR A 170 10.29 -2.67 1.57
CA TYR A 170 9.64 -3.77 0.88
C TYR A 170 8.97 -3.31 -0.42
N GLN A 171 9.43 -3.84 -1.54
CA GLN A 171 9.03 -3.41 -2.89
C GLN A 171 7.53 -3.57 -3.15
N ALA A 172 6.88 -4.53 -2.52
CA ALA A 172 5.45 -4.79 -2.70
C ALA A 172 4.57 -3.58 -2.39
N TYR A 173 4.98 -2.67 -1.50
CA TYR A 173 4.20 -1.49 -1.14
C TYR A 173 4.19 -0.38 -2.21
N LEU A 174 4.99 -0.49 -3.27
CA LEU A 174 4.84 0.34 -4.47
C LEU A 174 3.40 0.28 -5.01
N THR A 175 2.80 -0.92 -4.99
CA THR A 175 1.43 -1.15 -5.46
C THR A 175 0.40 -0.37 -4.66
N VAL A 176 0.60 -0.20 -3.36
CA VAL A 176 -0.28 0.61 -2.49
C VAL A 176 -0.29 2.07 -2.96
N THR A 177 0.90 2.65 -3.19
CA THR A 177 0.99 4.03 -3.68
C THR A 177 0.31 4.19 -5.04
N ILE A 178 0.61 3.30 -6.00
CA ILE A 178 0.03 3.36 -7.36
C ILE A 178 -1.50 3.24 -7.29
N THR A 179 -2.01 2.26 -6.55
CA THR A 179 -3.46 2.04 -6.43
C THR A 179 -4.16 3.24 -5.79
N LEU A 180 -3.62 3.80 -4.71
CA LEU A 180 -4.17 4.99 -4.06
C LEU A 180 -4.18 6.20 -4.98
N LEU A 181 -3.14 6.42 -5.78
CA LEU A 181 -3.08 7.51 -6.75
C LEU A 181 -4.07 7.32 -7.91
N LEU A 182 -4.26 6.07 -8.38
CA LEU A 182 -5.29 5.74 -9.37
C LEU A 182 -6.70 5.97 -8.82
N VAL A 183 -6.98 5.53 -7.60
CA VAL A 183 -8.28 5.78 -6.94
C VAL A 183 -8.51 7.29 -6.77
N TRP A 184 -7.49 8.06 -6.40
CA TRP A 184 -7.60 9.52 -6.31
C TRP A 184 -7.87 10.17 -7.68
N LEU A 185 -7.23 9.71 -8.77
CA LEU A 185 -7.50 10.20 -10.13
C LEU A 185 -8.92 9.88 -10.58
N LEU A 186 -9.43 8.70 -10.22
CA LEU A 186 -10.82 8.31 -10.48
C LEU A 186 -11.81 9.19 -9.72
N ASP A 187 -11.59 9.41 -8.42
CA ASP A 187 -12.40 10.29 -7.58
C ASP A 187 -12.43 11.72 -8.14
N ASP A 188 -11.29 12.24 -8.53
CA ASP A 188 -11.13 13.57 -9.11
C ASP A 188 -11.89 13.74 -10.44
N LEU A 189 -11.85 12.73 -11.33
CA LEU A 189 -12.61 12.72 -12.57
C LEU A 189 -14.11 12.58 -12.36
N LEU A 190 -14.53 11.70 -11.44
CA LEU A 190 -15.94 11.37 -11.20
C LEU A 190 -16.67 12.48 -10.45
N PHE A 191 -16.07 13.03 -9.38
CA PHE A 191 -16.79 13.89 -8.45
C PHE A 191 -16.36 15.36 -8.48
N HIS A 192 -15.11 15.66 -8.83
CA HIS A 192 -14.58 17.03 -8.81
C HIS A 192 -14.61 17.71 -10.18
N ARG A 193 -15.14 17.06 -11.21
CA ARG A 193 -15.33 17.58 -12.58
C ARG A 193 -14.07 18.21 -13.18
N ARG A 194 -12.89 17.71 -12.80
CA ARG A 194 -11.64 18.21 -13.35
C ARG A 194 -11.53 17.92 -14.85
N SER A 195 -10.92 18.84 -15.60
CA SER A 195 -10.67 18.60 -17.01
C SER A 195 -9.68 17.46 -17.25
N ALA A 196 -9.82 16.74 -18.36
CA ALA A 196 -8.91 15.66 -18.74
C ALA A 196 -7.44 16.10 -18.74
N ALA A 197 -7.15 17.32 -19.24
CA ALA A 197 -5.80 17.89 -19.26
C ALA A 197 -5.23 18.12 -17.83
N ALA A 198 -6.07 18.52 -16.87
CA ALA A 198 -5.63 18.70 -15.48
C ALA A 198 -5.38 17.34 -14.79
N SER A 199 -6.22 16.35 -15.07
CA SER A 199 -6.04 14.98 -14.58
C SER A 199 -4.77 14.35 -15.16
N LEU A 200 -4.50 14.48 -16.43
CA LEU A 200 -3.26 14.03 -17.08
C LEU A 200 -2.01 14.69 -16.50
N ARG A 201 -2.06 15.98 -16.18
CA ARG A 201 -0.95 16.67 -15.49
C ARG A 201 -0.69 16.07 -14.10
N SER A 202 -1.75 15.71 -13.36
CA SER A 202 -1.60 15.04 -12.08
C SER A 202 -1.01 13.64 -12.26
N ALA A 203 -1.50 12.87 -13.22
CA ALA A 203 -0.96 11.55 -13.56
C ALA A 203 0.53 11.62 -13.96
N GLY A 204 0.90 12.61 -14.79
CA GLY A 204 2.29 12.87 -15.18
C GLY A 204 3.19 13.21 -13.97
N ARG A 205 2.68 14.02 -13.03
CA ARG A 205 3.37 14.31 -11.77
C ARG A 205 3.59 13.04 -10.92
N PHE A 206 2.57 12.18 -10.83
CA PHE A 206 2.66 10.92 -10.08
C PHE A 206 3.66 9.97 -10.70
N LEU A 207 3.62 9.83 -12.03
CA LEU A 207 4.59 9.04 -12.78
C LEU A 207 6.01 9.58 -12.59
N ALA A 208 6.23 10.89 -12.69
CA ALA A 208 7.53 11.51 -12.45
C ALA A 208 8.04 11.25 -11.01
N GLY A 209 7.15 11.32 -10.00
CA GLY A 209 7.49 10.99 -8.62
C GLY A 209 7.88 9.52 -8.44
N GLY A 210 7.15 8.61 -9.10
CA GLY A 210 7.46 7.18 -9.11
C GLY A 210 8.79 6.87 -9.81
N VAL A 211 9.04 7.47 -10.97
CA VAL A 211 10.30 7.32 -11.71
C VAL A 211 11.47 7.87 -10.89
N LEU A 212 11.32 9.04 -10.26
CA LEU A 212 12.36 9.58 -9.38
C LEU A 212 12.67 8.64 -8.21
N ALA A 213 11.65 8.16 -7.51
CA ALA A 213 11.81 7.23 -6.39
C ALA A 213 12.47 5.92 -6.85
N GLY A 214 12.05 5.37 -8.00
CA GLY A 214 12.62 4.16 -8.59
C GLY A 214 14.08 4.34 -9.01
N ALA A 215 14.43 5.48 -9.62
CA ALA A 215 15.80 5.80 -9.99
C ALA A 215 16.72 5.91 -8.76
N VAL A 216 16.26 6.63 -7.73
CA VAL A 216 17.00 6.75 -6.45
C VAL A 216 17.14 5.38 -5.79
N TYR A 217 16.07 4.56 -5.79
CA TYR A 217 16.12 3.19 -5.28
C TYR A 217 17.16 2.35 -6.02
N ALA A 218 17.18 2.37 -7.35
CA ALA A 218 18.10 1.59 -8.15
C ALA A 218 19.55 2.00 -7.91
N VAL A 219 19.84 3.30 -7.87
CA VAL A 219 21.19 3.82 -7.60
C VAL A 219 21.62 3.45 -6.17
N ALA A 220 20.75 3.66 -5.18
CA ALA A 220 21.05 3.32 -3.79
C ALA A 220 21.30 1.80 -3.63
N LEU A 221 20.51 0.95 -4.29
CA LEU A 221 20.69 -0.49 -4.26
C LEU A 221 22.06 -0.90 -4.84
N GLN A 222 22.45 -0.36 -6.00
CA GLN A 222 23.74 -0.65 -6.60
C GLN A 222 24.90 -0.22 -5.69
N LEU A 223 24.82 0.93 -5.06
CA LEU A 223 25.81 1.39 -4.10
C LEU A 223 25.90 0.46 -2.87
N VAL A 224 24.75 0.12 -2.28
CA VAL A 224 24.72 -0.77 -1.11
C VAL A 224 25.29 -2.14 -1.43
N LEU A 225 24.94 -2.73 -2.58
CA LEU A 225 25.47 -4.02 -3.01
C LEU A 225 26.99 -3.95 -3.27
N ALA A 226 27.47 -2.89 -3.90
CA ALA A 226 28.89 -2.68 -4.15
C ALA A 226 29.69 -2.53 -2.85
N PHE A 227 29.19 -1.78 -1.86
CA PHE A 227 29.85 -1.61 -0.57
C PHE A 227 29.77 -2.85 0.33
N SER A 228 28.69 -3.62 0.25
CA SER A 228 28.52 -4.84 1.07
C SER A 228 29.17 -6.08 0.45
N GLY A 229 29.56 -6.03 -0.83
CA GLY A 229 30.04 -7.20 -1.57
C GLY A 229 28.97 -8.28 -1.80
N THR A 230 27.68 -7.92 -1.62
CA THR A 230 26.54 -8.84 -1.74
C THR A 230 25.99 -8.81 -3.16
N ALA A 231 25.68 -9.99 -3.74
CA ALA A 231 24.98 -10.10 -5.01
C ALA A 231 23.46 -10.17 -4.80
N LEU A 232 22.68 -9.77 -5.80
CA LEU A 232 21.23 -9.99 -5.80
C LEU A 232 20.94 -11.49 -5.87
N SER A 233 19.92 -11.91 -5.12
CA SER A 233 19.41 -13.26 -5.18
C SER A 233 18.53 -13.45 -6.42
N ASP A 234 18.47 -14.68 -6.93
CA ASP A 234 17.50 -15.12 -7.95
C ASP A 234 16.08 -15.30 -7.37
N TYR A 235 15.95 -15.17 -6.06
CA TYR A 235 14.67 -15.34 -5.36
C TYR A 235 13.59 -14.41 -5.91
N GLN A 236 12.47 -15.00 -6.34
CA GLN A 236 11.33 -14.29 -6.96
C GLN A 236 11.70 -13.48 -8.22
N GLY A 237 12.80 -13.78 -8.88
CA GLY A 237 13.21 -13.15 -10.13
C GLY A 237 13.66 -11.69 -9.99
N ILE A 238 14.18 -11.30 -8.84
CA ILE A 238 14.68 -9.93 -8.60
C ILE A 238 15.86 -9.61 -9.55
N ASP A 239 16.66 -10.60 -9.87
CA ASP A 239 17.78 -10.53 -10.82
C ASP A 239 17.33 -10.34 -12.27
N THR A 240 16.11 -10.78 -12.62
CA THR A 240 15.56 -10.78 -13.98
C THR A 240 14.67 -9.59 -14.32
N VAL A 241 14.52 -8.62 -13.43
CA VAL A 241 13.63 -7.44 -13.61
C VAL A 241 13.93 -6.68 -14.91
N GLY A 242 15.17 -6.70 -15.40
CA GLY A 242 15.57 -6.07 -16.67
C GLY A 242 15.18 -6.84 -17.94
N SER A 243 14.77 -8.12 -17.83
CA SER A 243 14.43 -9.02 -18.96
C SER A 243 12.93 -9.28 -19.12
N LEU A 244 12.07 -8.54 -18.42
CA LEU A 244 10.62 -8.74 -18.42
C LEU A 244 10.01 -8.49 -19.80
N HIS A 245 9.35 -9.51 -20.35
CA HIS A 245 8.47 -9.34 -21.49
C HIS A 245 7.21 -8.59 -21.08
N LEU A 246 7.10 -7.32 -21.46
CA LEU A 246 6.03 -6.40 -21.05
C LEU A 246 4.62 -7.01 -21.21
N TRP A 247 4.36 -7.69 -22.33
CA TRP A 247 3.06 -8.32 -22.59
C TRP A 247 2.73 -9.43 -21.61
N SER A 248 3.69 -10.30 -21.31
CA SER A 248 3.55 -11.38 -20.34
C SER A 248 3.32 -10.82 -18.92
N ALA A 249 4.06 -9.78 -18.53
CA ALA A 249 3.89 -9.11 -17.25
C ALA A 249 2.49 -8.48 -17.10
N LEU A 250 2.02 -7.76 -18.13
CA LEU A 250 0.68 -7.16 -18.15
C LEU A 250 -0.41 -8.24 -18.02
N HIS A 251 -0.35 -9.28 -18.85
CA HIS A 251 -1.29 -10.41 -18.78
C HIS A 251 -1.27 -11.08 -17.40
N GLY A 252 -0.08 -11.30 -16.86
CA GLY A 252 0.10 -11.83 -15.51
C GLY A 252 -0.55 -11.00 -14.42
N CYS A 253 -0.43 -9.66 -14.47
CA CYS A 253 -1.07 -8.76 -13.51
C CYS A 253 -2.60 -8.88 -13.53
N PHE A 254 -3.23 -8.85 -14.73
CA PHE A 254 -4.68 -9.01 -14.85
C PHE A 254 -5.14 -10.37 -14.36
N THR A 255 -4.49 -11.45 -14.78
CA THR A 255 -4.85 -12.80 -14.37
C THR A 255 -4.78 -12.98 -12.86
N ARG A 256 -3.72 -12.50 -12.22
CA ARG A 256 -3.54 -12.61 -10.76
C ARG A 256 -4.54 -11.75 -9.99
N PHE A 257 -4.82 -10.53 -10.47
CA PHE A 257 -5.83 -9.66 -9.87
C PHE A 257 -7.20 -10.35 -9.86
N PHE A 258 -7.66 -10.84 -11.00
CA PHE A 258 -8.97 -11.48 -11.07
C PHE A 258 -9.01 -12.82 -10.35
N ARG A 259 -7.95 -13.62 -10.38
CA ARG A 259 -7.86 -14.84 -9.57
C ARG A 259 -7.96 -14.56 -8.08
N PHE A 260 -7.30 -13.52 -7.56
CA PHE A 260 -7.38 -13.18 -6.15
C PHE A 260 -8.82 -12.96 -5.67
N PHE A 261 -9.66 -12.32 -6.49
CA PHE A 261 -11.04 -12.03 -6.11
C PHE A 261 -12.03 -13.11 -6.52
N PHE A 262 -11.77 -13.84 -7.60
CA PHE A 262 -12.73 -14.73 -8.26
C PHE A 262 -12.20 -16.15 -8.47
N ASP A 263 -11.35 -16.63 -7.56
CA ASP A 263 -10.85 -18.01 -7.63
C ASP A 263 -11.93 -19.02 -7.22
N LEU A 264 -12.22 -19.94 -8.11
CA LEU A 264 -13.20 -21.02 -7.93
C LEU A 264 -12.56 -22.37 -7.59
N HIS A 265 -11.23 -22.44 -7.39
CA HIS A 265 -10.53 -23.72 -7.13
C HIS A 265 -11.10 -24.46 -5.90
N ASN A 266 -11.57 -23.71 -4.92
CA ASN A 266 -12.18 -24.25 -3.70
C ASN A 266 -13.72 -24.23 -3.75
N GLY A 267 -14.33 -24.09 -4.92
CA GLY A 267 -15.77 -23.98 -5.10
C GLY A 267 -16.34 -22.61 -4.72
N LEU A 268 -17.66 -22.53 -4.55
CA LEU A 268 -18.37 -21.33 -4.14
C LEU A 268 -18.15 -21.05 -2.65
N THR A 269 -17.15 -20.28 -2.34
CA THR A 269 -16.87 -19.84 -0.96
C THR A 269 -17.66 -18.57 -0.63
N VAL A 270 -17.86 -18.30 0.67
CA VAL A 270 -18.45 -17.03 1.15
C VAL A 270 -17.67 -15.84 0.62
N TRP A 271 -16.34 -15.93 0.54
CA TRP A 271 -15.47 -14.90 -0.03
C TRP A 271 -15.75 -14.63 -1.49
N PHE A 272 -15.94 -15.67 -2.30
CA PHE A 272 -16.29 -15.52 -3.71
C PHE A 272 -17.59 -14.75 -3.86
N VAL A 273 -18.64 -15.15 -3.12
CA VAL A 273 -19.95 -14.49 -3.18
C VAL A 273 -19.86 -13.02 -2.74
N LEU A 274 -19.15 -12.74 -1.65
CA LEU A 274 -18.94 -11.38 -1.17
C LEU A 274 -18.18 -10.52 -2.20
N ASN A 275 -17.14 -11.06 -2.83
CA ASN A 275 -16.39 -10.35 -3.87
C ASN A 275 -17.29 -10.05 -5.09
N VAL A 276 -18.07 -11.03 -5.56
CA VAL A 276 -19.03 -10.83 -6.66
C VAL A 276 -20.03 -9.71 -6.30
N LEU A 277 -20.58 -9.71 -5.09
CA LEU A 277 -21.52 -8.68 -4.63
C LEU A 277 -20.83 -7.30 -4.60
N VAL A 278 -19.62 -7.19 -4.05
CA VAL A 278 -18.88 -5.92 -3.99
C VAL A 278 -18.60 -5.39 -5.39
N PHE A 279 -18.12 -6.25 -6.31
CA PHE A 279 -17.86 -5.82 -7.69
C PHE A 279 -19.14 -5.46 -8.44
N ALA A 280 -20.25 -6.17 -8.21
CA ALA A 280 -21.55 -5.82 -8.78
C ALA A 280 -22.03 -4.45 -8.26
N LEU A 281 -21.92 -4.19 -6.95
CA LEU A 281 -22.27 -2.89 -6.35
C LEU A 281 -21.39 -1.76 -6.88
N LEU A 282 -20.07 -2.01 -7.05
CA LEU A 282 -19.17 -1.05 -7.67
C LEU A 282 -19.53 -0.77 -9.12
N ALA A 283 -19.91 -1.78 -9.89
CA ALA A 283 -20.35 -1.62 -11.28
C ALA A 283 -21.64 -0.78 -11.35
N VAL A 284 -22.64 -1.09 -10.52
CA VAL A 284 -23.89 -0.30 -10.44
C VAL A 284 -23.56 1.14 -10.03
N PHE A 285 -22.72 1.34 -9.02
CA PHE A 285 -22.29 2.66 -8.57
C PHE A 285 -21.60 3.45 -9.68
N LEU A 286 -20.66 2.84 -10.41
CA LEU A 286 -19.99 3.47 -11.54
C LEU A 286 -20.97 3.83 -12.66
N LEU A 287 -21.85 2.91 -13.05
CA LEU A 287 -22.87 3.15 -14.07
C LEU A 287 -23.81 4.28 -13.69
N THR A 288 -24.32 4.28 -12.47
CA THR A 288 -25.21 5.35 -11.98
C THR A 288 -24.48 6.70 -11.93
N THR A 289 -23.22 6.71 -11.50
CA THR A 289 -22.38 7.93 -11.48
C THR A 289 -22.11 8.44 -12.89
N LEU A 290 -21.78 7.55 -13.85
CA LEU A 290 -21.61 7.92 -15.25
C LEU A 290 -22.86 8.57 -15.83
N VAL A 291 -24.04 7.99 -15.55
CA VAL A 291 -25.34 8.53 -15.99
C VAL A 291 -25.57 9.92 -15.37
N GLN A 292 -25.46 10.05 -14.04
CA GLN A 292 -25.72 11.29 -13.33
C GLN A 292 -24.75 12.42 -13.67
N GLN A 293 -23.48 12.11 -13.91
CA GLN A 293 -22.46 13.09 -14.25
C GLN A 293 -22.38 13.39 -15.75
N THR A 294 -23.19 12.70 -16.58
CA THR A 294 -23.21 12.86 -18.04
C THR A 294 -21.82 12.80 -18.70
N LEU A 295 -20.93 11.95 -18.15
CA LEU A 295 -19.53 11.87 -18.56
C LEU A 295 -19.33 11.45 -20.02
N TRP A 296 -20.30 10.74 -20.62
CA TRP A 296 -20.27 10.39 -22.05
C TRP A 296 -20.33 11.59 -22.99
N HIS A 297 -20.77 12.76 -22.52
CA HIS A 297 -20.75 14.00 -23.31
C HIS A 297 -19.36 14.66 -23.36
N ASP A 298 -18.40 14.21 -22.53
CA ASP A 298 -17.00 14.62 -22.57
C ASP A 298 -16.13 13.40 -22.91
N PRO A 299 -15.89 13.13 -24.21
CA PRO A 299 -15.19 11.92 -24.62
C PRO A 299 -13.78 11.83 -24.05
N ALA A 300 -13.08 12.96 -23.84
CA ALA A 300 -11.74 12.95 -23.29
C ALA A 300 -11.72 12.45 -21.82
N ARG A 301 -12.68 12.92 -21.01
CA ARG A 301 -12.82 12.43 -19.61
C ARG A 301 -13.30 10.99 -19.56
N PHE A 302 -14.21 10.61 -20.45
CA PHE A 302 -14.73 9.25 -20.51
C PHE A 302 -13.63 8.23 -20.84
N TRP A 303 -12.83 8.48 -21.89
CA TRP A 303 -11.72 7.60 -22.24
C TRP A 303 -10.64 7.54 -21.15
N LEU A 304 -10.33 8.67 -20.52
CA LEU A 304 -9.37 8.73 -19.45
C LEU A 304 -9.84 7.93 -18.21
N LEU A 305 -11.14 7.97 -17.89
CA LEU A 305 -11.74 7.13 -16.86
C LEU A 305 -11.53 5.64 -17.15
N LEU A 306 -11.81 5.20 -18.38
CA LEU A 306 -11.61 3.80 -18.79
C LEU A 306 -10.14 3.38 -18.67
N VAL A 307 -9.20 4.26 -19.06
CA VAL A 307 -7.76 4.00 -18.90
C VAL A 307 -7.38 3.82 -17.43
N TYR A 308 -7.87 4.69 -16.54
CA TYR A 308 -7.56 4.57 -15.11
C TYR A 308 -8.21 3.33 -14.48
N LEU A 309 -9.44 2.97 -14.87
CA LEU A 309 -10.08 1.72 -14.42
C LEU A 309 -9.30 0.49 -14.90
N ALA A 310 -8.85 0.50 -16.17
CA ALA A 310 -8.02 -0.57 -16.71
C ALA A 310 -6.63 -0.64 -16.04
N ALA A 311 -6.11 0.46 -15.54
CA ALA A 311 -4.84 0.50 -14.83
C ALA A 311 -4.90 -0.02 -13.39
N LEU A 312 -6.08 -0.10 -12.75
CA LEU A 312 -6.21 -0.59 -11.36
C LEU A 312 -5.65 -2.00 -11.16
N PRO A 313 -5.98 -3.01 -11.98
CA PRO A 313 -5.37 -4.34 -11.86
C PRO A 313 -3.85 -4.32 -11.98
N LEU A 314 -3.31 -3.47 -12.84
CA LEU A 314 -1.86 -3.30 -12.99
C LEU A 314 -1.24 -2.69 -11.74
N GLY A 315 -1.86 -1.66 -11.18
CA GLY A 315 -1.43 -1.03 -9.93
C GLY A 315 -1.42 -2.01 -8.77
N ALA A 316 -2.49 -2.80 -8.62
CA ALA A 316 -2.65 -3.72 -7.51
C ALA A 316 -1.74 -4.97 -7.59
N ALA A 317 -1.35 -5.41 -8.81
CA ALA A 317 -0.61 -6.66 -9.02
C ALA A 317 0.84 -6.48 -9.49
N ALA A 318 1.33 -5.24 -9.62
CA ALA A 318 2.66 -4.94 -10.18
C ALA A 318 3.83 -5.57 -9.40
N SER A 319 3.67 -5.81 -8.10
CA SER A 319 4.70 -6.44 -7.26
C SER A 319 4.79 -7.96 -7.42
N ILE A 320 3.78 -8.59 -8.05
CA ILE A 320 3.66 -10.06 -8.13
C ILE A 320 4.20 -10.58 -9.48
N SER A 321 4.65 -9.70 -10.37
CA SER A 321 5.02 -10.04 -11.75
C SER A 321 6.30 -10.89 -11.90
N SER A 322 7.06 -11.09 -10.83
CA SER A 322 8.36 -11.77 -10.86
C SER A 322 8.34 -13.27 -10.54
N THR A 323 7.19 -13.84 -10.15
CA THR A 323 7.12 -15.29 -9.96
C THR A 323 6.92 -16.01 -11.29
N PRO A 324 7.83 -16.93 -11.70
CA PRO A 324 7.61 -17.78 -12.87
C PRO A 324 6.32 -18.59 -12.73
N ALA A 325 5.61 -18.77 -13.84
CA ALA A 325 4.35 -19.53 -13.91
C ALA A 325 4.52 -21.06 -13.66
N SER A 326 5.61 -21.50 -13.06
CA SER A 326 6.01 -22.92 -12.95
C SER A 326 5.63 -23.59 -11.63
N ILE A 327 4.73 -23.00 -10.81
CA ILE A 327 4.16 -23.74 -9.67
C ILE A 327 2.67 -23.96 -9.96
N THR A 328 2.39 -24.74 -11.01
CA THR A 328 1.14 -25.45 -11.20
C THR A 328 1.50 -26.82 -11.73
N THR A 329 1.59 -27.78 -10.87
CA THR A 329 1.26 -29.21 -11.03
C THR A 329 1.98 -30.01 -9.95
N THR A 330 1.35 -30.26 -8.87
CA THR A 330 1.08 -31.63 -8.36
C THR A 330 0.06 -31.53 -7.24
#